data_4a49efd72a64df877bad989d3e44e0c1
#
_entry.id   4a49efd72a64df877bad989d3e44e0c1
#
_cell.length_a   1.000
_cell.length_b   1.000
_cell.length_c   1.000
_cell.angle_alpha   90.00
_cell.angle_beta   90.00
_cell.angle_gamma   90.00
#
_symmetry.space_group_name_H-M   'P 1'
#
loop_
_entity.id
_entity.type
_entity.pdbx_description
1 polymer ?
#
loop_
_entity_poly.entity_id
_entity_poly.type
_entity_poly.pdbx_seq_one_letter_code
_entity_poly.pdbx_strand_id
1 'polypeptide(L)'
;MKFQIGIVMKEKENSKMRLITRSDFDGLACGALLKEAGIIDHWKFAHPKDLQDGLVEVTEDDCLANVPFVEGCGLWFDHHSSEHERMQLEGKYKGESRVTPSCARIIYEYYGGKEKFPQFD
;
A
#
# COMPACT_ATOMS: atom_id res chain seq x y z
N MET A 1 23.30 -6.00 -27.16
CA MET A 1 21.96 -5.40 -27.30
C MET A 1 20.90 -6.15 -26.52
N LYS A 2 20.71 -7.43 -26.80
CA LYS A 2 19.74 -8.24 -26.02
C LYS A 2 20.04 -8.24 -24.55
N PHE A 3 21.30 -8.38 -24.17
CA PHE A 3 21.71 -8.40 -22.78
C PHE A 3 21.36 -7.08 -22.08
N GLN A 4 21.63 -5.98 -22.74
CA GLN A 4 21.36 -4.65 -22.19
C GLN A 4 19.86 -4.41 -22.03
N ILE A 5 19.08 -4.82 -23.02
CA ILE A 5 17.62 -4.71 -22.94
C ILE A 5 17.09 -5.56 -21.79
N GLY A 6 17.61 -6.76 -21.62
CA GLY A 6 17.22 -7.65 -20.54
C GLY A 6 17.50 -7.06 -19.16
N ILE A 7 18.64 -6.36 -19.01
CA ILE A 7 18.99 -5.72 -17.74
C ILE A 7 18.01 -4.60 -17.43
N VAL A 8 17.67 -3.76 -18.43
CA VAL A 8 16.74 -2.66 -18.23
C VAL A 8 15.37 -3.18 -17.85
N MET A 9 14.88 -4.18 -18.52
CA MET A 9 13.58 -4.79 -18.21
C MET A 9 13.58 -5.39 -16.81
N LYS A 10 14.67 -6.04 -16.42
CA LYS A 10 14.80 -6.65 -15.11
C LYS A 10 14.76 -5.59 -14.01
N GLU A 11 15.45 -4.48 -14.21
CA GLU A 11 15.41 -3.37 -13.27
C GLU A 11 13.99 -2.83 -13.10
N LYS A 12 13.27 -2.67 -14.21
CA LYS A 12 11.90 -2.20 -14.19
C LYS A 12 10.98 -3.21 -13.49
N GLU A 13 11.17 -4.49 -13.75
CA GLU A 13 10.38 -5.55 -13.10
C GLU A 13 10.64 -5.62 -11.61
N ASN A 14 11.86 -5.26 -11.19
CA ASN A 14 12.23 -5.27 -9.78
C ASN A 14 11.95 -3.93 -9.08
N SER A 15 11.42 -2.96 -9.81
CA SER A 15 11.02 -1.68 -9.22
C SER A 15 9.93 -1.92 -8.19
N LYS A 16 10.08 -1.32 -7.02
CA LYS A 16 9.12 -1.44 -5.96
C LYS A 16 8.26 -0.19 -5.89
N MET A 17 7.13 -0.34 -5.20
CA MET A 17 6.19 0.75 -5.05
C MET A 17 6.64 1.72 -3.97
N ARG A 18 6.07 2.90 -4.00
CA ARG A 18 6.21 3.89 -2.94
C ARG A 18 4.99 3.78 -2.04
N LEU A 19 5.20 3.72 -0.73
CA LEU A 19 4.10 3.77 0.22
C LEU A 19 3.74 5.22 0.49
N ILE A 20 2.45 5.53 0.49
CA ILE A 20 1.93 6.79 1.01
C ILE A 20 1.05 6.43 2.20
N THR A 21 1.37 6.96 3.36
CA THR A 21 0.69 6.61 4.59
C THR A 21 0.69 7.79 5.56
N ARG A 22 -0.05 7.66 6.66
CA ARG A 22 -0.09 8.67 7.72
C ARG A 22 1.16 8.55 8.59
N SER A 23 1.58 9.67 9.17
CA SER A 23 2.71 9.68 10.11
C SER A 23 2.25 9.34 11.53
N ASP A 24 1.67 8.16 11.69
CA ASP A 24 1.26 7.64 12.98
C ASP A 24 1.83 6.23 13.17
N PHE A 25 1.57 5.63 14.31
CA PHE A 25 2.13 4.33 14.64
C PHE A 25 1.67 3.25 13.66
N ASP A 26 0.39 3.25 13.31
CA ASP A 26 -0.16 2.28 12.37
C ASP A 26 0.48 2.44 10.98
N GLY A 27 0.66 3.69 10.52
CA GLY A 27 1.34 3.95 9.25
C GLY A 27 2.76 3.42 9.24
N LEU A 28 3.48 3.60 10.34
CA LEU A 28 4.84 3.09 10.47
C LEU A 28 4.87 1.56 10.43
N ALA A 29 3.92 0.92 11.10
CA ALA A 29 3.80 -0.54 11.10
C ALA A 29 3.46 -1.07 9.72
N CYS A 30 2.58 -0.38 8.98
CA CYS A 30 2.28 -0.73 7.59
C CYS A 30 3.55 -0.70 6.74
N GLY A 31 4.35 0.34 6.90
CA GLY A 31 5.61 0.48 6.18
C GLY A 31 6.57 -0.66 6.45
N ALA A 32 6.69 -1.05 7.71
CA ALA A 32 7.57 -2.15 8.10
C ALA A 32 7.15 -3.46 7.44
N LEU A 33 5.86 -3.78 7.46
CA LEU A 33 5.33 -5.00 6.86
C LEU A 33 5.49 -5.01 5.34
N LEU A 34 5.17 -3.90 4.69
CA LEU A 34 5.26 -3.80 3.24
C LEU A 34 6.70 -3.87 2.76
N LYS A 35 7.62 -3.28 3.51
CA LYS A 35 9.04 -3.37 3.19
C LYS A 35 9.54 -4.81 3.35
N GLU A 36 9.16 -5.47 4.43
CA GLU A 36 9.54 -6.86 4.67
C GLU A 36 8.97 -7.78 3.59
N ALA A 37 7.75 -7.50 3.13
CA ALA A 37 7.13 -8.28 2.05
C ALA A 37 7.75 -8.01 0.68
N GLY A 38 8.62 -7.02 0.57
CA GLY A 38 9.26 -6.69 -0.70
C GLY A 38 8.39 -5.87 -1.64
N ILE A 39 7.34 -5.24 -1.14
CA ILE A 39 6.39 -4.48 -1.95
C ILE A 39 6.86 -3.04 -2.17
N ILE A 40 7.45 -2.43 -1.13
CA ILE A 40 7.92 -1.05 -1.18
C ILE A 40 9.41 -0.96 -0.87
N ASP A 41 10.06 0.10 -1.35
CA ASP A 41 11.43 0.43 -0.99
C ASP A 41 11.59 1.86 -0.48
N HIS A 42 10.53 2.65 -0.55
CA HIS A 42 10.52 4.01 0.00
C HIS A 42 9.09 4.40 0.31
N TRP A 43 8.92 5.46 1.12
CA TRP A 43 7.58 5.93 1.48
C TRP A 43 7.56 7.43 1.73
N LYS A 44 6.35 7.96 1.70
CA LYS A 44 6.06 9.36 1.95
C LYS A 44 4.92 9.43 2.96
N PHE A 45 5.04 10.30 3.95
CA PHE A 45 3.94 10.56 4.87
C PHE A 45 3.06 11.68 4.31
N ALA A 46 1.75 11.52 4.41
CA ALA A 46 0.80 12.49 3.93
C ALA A 46 -0.40 12.55 4.86
N HIS A 47 -0.98 13.74 4.98
CA HIS A 47 -2.22 13.91 5.72
C HIS A 47 -3.39 13.43 4.83
N PRO A 48 -4.38 12.70 5.40
CA PRO A 48 -5.53 12.25 4.61
C PRO A 48 -6.24 13.37 3.84
N LYS A 49 -6.35 14.54 4.44
CA LYS A 49 -6.99 15.68 3.79
C LYS A 49 -6.24 16.12 2.54
N ASP A 50 -4.91 16.10 2.58
CA ASP A 50 -4.11 16.49 1.42
C ASP A 50 -4.31 15.52 0.25
N LEU A 51 -4.50 14.26 0.55
CA LEU A 51 -4.82 13.27 -0.48
C LEU A 51 -6.22 13.51 -1.06
N GLN A 52 -7.20 13.78 -0.20
CA GLN A 52 -8.57 14.06 -0.62
C GLN A 52 -8.65 15.32 -1.47
N ASP A 53 -7.83 16.31 -1.16
CA ASP A 53 -7.81 17.60 -1.86
C ASP A 53 -6.95 17.58 -3.13
N GLY A 54 -6.33 16.45 -3.45
CA GLY A 54 -5.52 16.32 -4.65
C GLY A 54 -4.18 17.00 -4.60
N LEU A 55 -3.69 17.31 -3.39
CA LEU A 55 -2.40 17.99 -3.20
C LEU A 55 -1.21 17.05 -3.30
N VAL A 56 -1.44 15.74 -3.32
CA VAL A 56 -0.39 14.73 -3.44
C VAL A 56 -0.66 13.93 -4.70
N GLU A 57 0.30 13.90 -5.59
CA GLU A 57 0.18 13.09 -6.80
C GLU A 57 0.27 11.62 -6.46
N VAL A 58 -0.70 10.84 -6.95
CA VAL A 58 -0.78 9.40 -6.72
C VAL A 58 -0.82 8.70 -8.08
N THR A 59 0.02 7.68 -8.24
CA THR A 59 0.10 6.92 -9.48
C THR A 59 -0.05 5.43 -9.19
N GLU A 60 -0.06 4.63 -10.25
CA GLU A 60 -0.14 3.16 -10.13
C GLU A 60 1.09 2.56 -9.44
N ASP A 61 2.16 3.33 -9.29
CA ASP A 61 3.36 2.90 -8.56
C ASP A 61 3.27 3.21 -7.07
N ASP A 62 2.14 3.72 -6.61
CA ASP A 62 1.94 4.06 -5.21
C ASP A 62 1.02 3.07 -4.53
N CYS A 63 1.41 2.68 -3.33
CA CYS A 63 0.61 1.89 -2.41
C CYS A 63 0.09 2.82 -1.32
N LEU A 64 -1.21 2.88 -1.16
CA LEU A 64 -1.85 3.67 -0.11
C LEU A 64 -2.20 2.76 1.06
N ALA A 65 -1.79 3.13 2.26
CA ALA A 65 -2.15 2.38 3.46
C ALA A 65 -2.51 3.33 4.58
N ASN A 66 -3.59 3.04 5.29
CA ASN A 66 -4.06 3.83 6.42
C ASN A 66 -4.46 5.25 6.02
N VAL A 67 -4.88 5.43 4.77
CA VAL A 67 -5.34 6.70 4.20
C VAL A 67 -6.53 6.44 3.29
N PRO A 68 -7.30 7.48 2.95
CA PRO A 68 -8.43 7.31 2.03
C PRO A 68 -8.01 6.82 0.65
N PHE A 69 -8.93 6.18 -0.05
CA PHE A 69 -8.69 5.74 -1.42
C PHE A 69 -8.50 6.94 -2.36
N VAL A 70 -7.52 6.82 -3.23
CA VAL A 70 -7.31 7.78 -4.32
C VAL A 70 -7.27 6.99 -5.62
N GLU A 71 -8.14 7.35 -6.55
CA GLU A 71 -8.20 6.70 -7.84
C GLU A 71 -6.85 6.77 -8.55
N GLY A 72 -6.46 5.68 -9.17
CA GLY A 72 -5.19 5.59 -9.88
C GLY A 72 -4.06 4.97 -9.08
N CYS A 73 -4.25 4.72 -7.78
CA CYS A 73 -3.23 4.05 -6.99
C CYS A 73 -3.09 2.58 -7.41
N GLY A 74 -1.92 2.01 -7.14
CA GLY A 74 -1.66 0.61 -7.47
C GLY A 74 -2.20 -0.36 -6.44
N LEU A 75 -2.09 -0.02 -5.15
CA LEU A 75 -2.59 -0.84 -4.04
C LEU A 75 -3.23 0.07 -3.01
N TRP A 76 -4.21 -0.43 -2.30
CA TRP A 76 -4.87 0.30 -1.22
C TRP A 76 -5.24 -0.63 -0.07
N PHE A 77 -4.85 -0.24 1.14
CA PHE A 77 -5.20 -0.92 2.37
C PHE A 77 -5.73 0.10 3.36
N ASP A 78 -6.91 -0.14 3.93
CA ASP A 78 -7.49 0.79 4.88
C ASP A 78 -8.46 0.09 5.81
N HIS A 79 -8.56 0.58 7.04
CA HIS A 79 -9.49 0.06 8.03
C HIS A 79 -10.51 1.10 8.48
N HIS A 80 -10.48 2.29 7.87
CA HIS A 80 -11.38 3.40 8.23
C HIS A 80 -12.61 3.49 7.33
N SER A 81 -12.61 2.84 6.17
CA SER A 81 -13.68 2.99 5.21
C SER A 81 -14.99 2.39 5.73
N SER A 82 -16.11 3.05 5.41
CA SER A 82 -17.42 2.52 5.73
C SER A 82 -17.76 1.34 4.83
N GLU A 83 -18.76 0.55 5.25
CA GLU A 83 -19.26 -0.55 4.44
C GLU A 83 -19.79 -0.03 3.09
N HIS A 84 -20.52 1.07 3.12
CA HIS A 84 -21.06 1.69 1.91
C HIS A 84 -19.93 2.06 0.94
N GLU A 85 -18.88 2.69 1.44
CA GLU A 85 -17.73 3.08 0.62
C GLU A 85 -17.03 1.86 0.04
N ARG A 86 -16.85 0.81 0.83
CA ARG A 86 -16.24 -0.43 0.34
C ARG A 86 -17.05 -1.07 -0.77
N MET A 87 -18.38 -1.06 -0.66
CA MET A 87 -19.26 -1.60 -1.69
C MET A 87 -19.15 -0.81 -2.99
N GLN A 88 -19.05 0.51 -2.90
CA GLN A 88 -18.89 1.36 -4.08
C GLN A 88 -17.55 1.15 -4.77
N LEU A 89 -16.51 0.80 -4.03
CA LEU A 89 -15.17 0.63 -4.56
C LEU A 89 -14.86 -0.82 -4.94
N GLU A 90 -15.76 -1.75 -4.67
CA GLU A 90 -15.53 -3.16 -4.95
C GLU A 90 -15.12 -3.37 -6.41
N GLY A 91 -14.02 -4.08 -6.62
CA GLY A 91 -13.50 -4.35 -7.95
C GLY A 91 -12.73 -3.21 -8.60
N LYS A 92 -12.63 -2.05 -7.91
CA LYS A 92 -11.97 -0.86 -8.46
C LYS A 92 -10.55 -0.66 -7.94
N TYR A 93 -10.09 -1.52 -7.05
CA TYR A 93 -8.75 -1.41 -6.50
C TYR A 93 -8.17 -2.79 -6.22
N LYS A 94 -6.85 -2.83 -6.08
CA LYS A 94 -6.12 -4.00 -5.58
C LYS A 94 -5.72 -3.71 -4.14
N GLY A 95 -5.78 -4.73 -3.29
CA GLY A 95 -5.52 -4.60 -1.87
C GLY A 95 -6.72 -5.05 -1.07
N GLU A 96 -6.89 -4.48 0.10
CA GLU A 96 -8.01 -4.86 0.94
C GLU A 96 -8.41 -3.72 1.88
N SER A 97 -9.71 -3.52 2.02
CA SER A 97 -10.28 -2.58 2.97
C SER A 97 -11.34 -3.31 3.79
N ARG A 98 -11.21 -3.28 5.11
CA ARG A 98 -12.19 -3.90 6.01
C ARG A 98 -12.02 -3.34 7.42
N VAL A 99 -13.03 -3.57 8.24
CA VAL A 99 -13.00 -3.13 9.63
C VAL A 99 -12.08 -4.06 10.43
N THR A 100 -10.99 -3.52 10.92
CA THR A 100 -10.02 -4.22 11.77
C THR A 100 -9.45 -3.23 12.77
N PRO A 101 -8.77 -3.71 13.82
CA PRO A 101 -8.13 -2.79 14.78
C PRO A 101 -7.07 -1.89 14.16
N SER A 102 -6.40 -2.33 13.09
CA SER A 102 -5.37 -1.53 12.44
C SER A 102 -5.23 -1.89 10.97
N CYS A 103 -4.72 -0.96 10.18
CA CYS A 103 -4.40 -1.22 8.78
C CYS A 103 -3.24 -2.21 8.66
N ALA A 104 -2.29 -2.16 9.59
CA ALA A 104 -1.17 -3.10 9.61
C ALA A 104 -1.67 -4.55 9.71
N ARG A 105 -2.74 -4.80 10.46
CA ARG A 105 -3.33 -6.14 10.56
C ARG A 105 -3.82 -6.64 9.19
N ILE A 106 -4.43 -5.78 8.42
CA ILE A 106 -4.92 -6.12 7.08
C ILE A 106 -3.74 -6.55 6.19
N ILE A 107 -2.67 -5.76 6.20
CA ILE A 107 -1.48 -6.04 5.40
C ILE A 107 -0.83 -7.34 5.83
N TYR A 108 -0.71 -7.53 7.14
CA TYR A 108 -0.16 -8.76 7.69
C TYR A 108 -0.90 -9.98 7.16
N GLU A 109 -2.21 -9.96 7.22
CA GLU A 109 -3.03 -11.10 6.77
C GLU A 109 -3.05 -11.23 5.24
N TYR A 110 -3.07 -10.12 4.55
CA TYR A 110 -3.13 -10.12 3.09
C TYR A 110 -1.91 -10.82 2.46
N TYR A 111 -0.73 -10.63 3.04
CA TYR A 111 0.50 -11.19 2.51
C TYR A 111 0.93 -12.50 3.15
N GLY A 112 0.08 -13.14 3.94
CA GLY A 112 0.33 -14.49 4.41
C GLY A 112 0.47 -14.68 5.92
N GLY A 113 0.34 -13.61 6.68
CA GLY A 113 0.33 -13.69 8.13
C GLY A 113 1.60 -14.28 8.74
N LYS A 114 1.42 -15.21 9.66
CA LYS A 114 2.52 -15.81 10.41
C LYS A 114 3.57 -16.47 9.53
N GLU A 115 3.15 -17.08 8.44
CA GLU A 115 4.07 -17.76 7.54
C GLU A 115 5.02 -16.78 6.84
N LYS A 116 4.50 -15.61 6.47
CA LYS A 116 5.30 -14.58 5.81
C LYS A 116 6.08 -13.72 6.81
N PHE A 117 5.50 -13.48 7.97
CA PHE A 117 6.04 -12.55 8.97
C PHE A 117 6.18 -13.22 10.34
N PRO A 118 6.97 -14.28 10.48
CA PRO A 118 7.07 -14.98 11.76
C PRO A 118 7.60 -14.08 12.88
N GLN A 119 8.40 -13.07 12.55
CA GLN A 119 8.98 -12.16 13.53
C GLN A 119 7.97 -11.14 14.09
N PHE A 120 6.81 -11.01 13.46
CA PHE A 120 5.80 -10.05 13.89
C PHE A 120 4.61 -10.70 14.62
N ASP A 121 4.67 -11.99 14.83
CA ASP A 121 3.56 -12.71 15.46
C ASP A 121 3.55 -12.56 17.00
#